data_8ed49701f135c8bcd166a69353c25896
#
_entry.id   8ed49701f135c8bcd166a69353c25896
#
_cell.length_a   1.000
_cell.length_b   1.000
_cell.length_c   1.000
_cell.angle_alpha   90.00
_cell.angle_beta   90.00
_cell.angle_gamma   90.00
#
_symmetry.space_group_name_H-M   'P 1'
#
loop_
_entity.id
_entity.type
_entity.pdbx_description
1 polymer ?
#
loop_
_entity_poly.entity_id
_entity_poly.type
_entity_poly.pdbx_seq_one_letter_code
_entity_poly.pdbx_strand_id
1 'polypeptide(L)'
;MVGAFFTVFLILQITLLVMYEAFSIDITKKNEKNLVENTLQIYHNTMESVLGRLDDNLDSILGYRLELNLLETAEGLEKVKAQYQLLKVLRDRCDETEEADAYAIVDCTGNSILMQRNGNVSYEKINDIKKYFQRRNMEDEKATSGWISTTIQ
;
A
#
# COMPACT_ATOMS: atom_id res chain seq x y z
N MET A 1 -67.60 -30.59 0.65
CA MET A 1 -66.27 -31.19 1.04
C MET A 1 -65.11 -30.76 0.14
N VAL A 2 -65.25 -30.62 -1.18
CA VAL A 2 -64.17 -30.23 -2.12
C VAL A 2 -63.58 -28.86 -1.81
N GLY A 3 -64.41 -27.84 -1.46
CA GLY A 3 -63.94 -26.49 -1.17
C GLY A 3 -63.02 -26.39 0.07
N ALA A 4 -63.31 -27.15 1.13
CA ALA A 4 -62.50 -27.15 2.34
C ALA A 4 -61.10 -27.76 2.11
N PHE A 5 -61.03 -28.80 1.25
CA PHE A 5 -59.74 -29.39 0.89
C PHE A 5 -58.86 -28.43 0.05
N PHE A 6 -59.50 -27.69 -0.87
CA PHE A 6 -58.82 -26.73 -1.68
C PHE A 6 -58.25 -25.54 -0.85
N THR A 7 -59.00 -25.03 0.13
CA THR A 7 -58.54 -23.96 1.04
C THR A 7 -57.37 -24.42 1.89
N VAL A 8 -57.42 -25.60 2.44
CA VAL A 8 -56.30 -26.16 3.28
C VAL A 8 -55.05 -26.33 2.41
N PHE A 9 -55.18 -26.81 1.20
CA PHE A 9 -54.05 -26.98 0.27
C PHE A 9 -53.42 -25.63 -0.13
N LEU A 10 -54.25 -24.63 -0.36
CA LEU A 10 -53.79 -23.28 -0.71
C LEU A 10 -53.07 -22.58 0.46
N ILE A 11 -53.54 -22.74 1.69
CA ILE A 11 -52.88 -22.26 2.91
C ILE A 11 -51.52 -22.95 3.07
N LEU A 12 -51.44 -24.26 2.88
CA LEU A 12 -50.20 -25.03 2.96
C LEU A 12 -49.14 -24.52 1.93
N GLN A 13 -49.56 -24.27 0.70
CA GLN A 13 -48.67 -23.74 -0.33
C GLN A 13 -48.16 -22.35 -0.01
N ILE A 14 -49.03 -21.46 0.48
CA ILE A 14 -48.63 -20.09 0.89
C ILE A 14 -47.62 -20.16 2.04
N THR A 15 -47.88 -21.02 3.02
CA THR A 15 -46.97 -21.20 4.20
C THR A 15 -45.60 -21.69 3.74
N LEU A 16 -45.55 -22.67 2.83
CA LEU A 16 -44.29 -23.20 2.33
C LEU A 16 -43.51 -22.12 1.50
N LEU A 17 -44.23 -21.30 0.74
CA LEU A 17 -43.62 -20.23 -0.04
C LEU A 17 -43.00 -19.16 0.86
N VAL A 18 -43.72 -18.72 1.91
CA VAL A 18 -43.20 -17.75 2.89
C VAL A 18 -41.99 -18.31 3.65
N MET A 19 -42.03 -19.59 4.04
CA MET A 19 -40.86 -20.22 4.67
C MET A 19 -39.64 -20.31 3.74
N TYR A 20 -39.89 -20.65 2.46
CA TYR A 20 -38.84 -20.69 1.46
C TYR A 20 -38.19 -19.31 1.23
N GLU A 21 -39.01 -18.26 1.08
CA GLU A 21 -38.51 -16.90 0.94
C GLU A 21 -37.69 -16.44 2.16
N ALA A 22 -38.20 -16.66 3.37
CA ALA A 22 -37.48 -16.31 4.62
C ALA A 22 -36.11 -17.01 4.70
N PHE A 23 -36.06 -18.31 4.39
CA PHE A 23 -34.85 -19.11 4.38
C PHE A 23 -33.87 -18.66 3.28
N SER A 24 -34.38 -18.36 2.08
CA SER A 24 -33.57 -17.85 0.96
C SER A 24 -32.92 -16.51 1.29
N ILE A 25 -33.66 -15.59 1.92
CA ILE A 25 -33.16 -14.28 2.35
C ILE A 25 -32.05 -14.45 3.40
N ASP A 26 -32.23 -15.34 4.37
CA ASP A 26 -31.22 -15.58 5.41
C ASP A 26 -29.92 -16.15 4.86
N ILE A 27 -30.02 -17.13 3.94
CA ILE A 27 -28.86 -17.69 3.24
C ILE A 27 -28.16 -16.61 2.41
N THR A 28 -28.90 -15.80 1.68
CA THR A 28 -28.31 -14.74 0.82
C THR A 28 -27.56 -13.74 1.68
N LYS A 29 -28.14 -13.23 2.76
CA LYS A 29 -27.48 -12.32 3.70
C LYS A 29 -26.22 -12.91 4.32
N LYS A 30 -26.26 -14.19 4.70
CA LYS A 30 -25.09 -14.88 5.26
C LYS A 30 -23.98 -15.03 4.22
N ASN A 31 -24.33 -15.36 2.98
CA ASN A 31 -23.37 -15.49 1.90
C ASN A 31 -22.74 -14.13 1.54
N GLU A 32 -23.53 -13.06 1.45
CA GLU A 32 -23.05 -11.70 1.23
C GLU A 32 -22.08 -11.26 2.35
N LYS A 33 -22.45 -11.50 3.61
CA LYS A 33 -21.57 -11.19 4.74
C LYS A 33 -20.23 -11.94 4.64
N ASN A 34 -20.29 -13.25 4.41
CA ASN A 34 -19.09 -14.08 4.27
C ASN A 34 -18.21 -13.62 3.08
N LEU A 35 -18.85 -13.21 1.96
CA LEU A 35 -18.14 -12.69 0.79
C LEU A 35 -17.40 -11.40 1.14
N VAL A 36 -18.06 -10.47 1.83
CA VAL A 36 -17.45 -9.21 2.26
C VAL A 36 -16.29 -9.45 3.23
N GLU A 37 -16.49 -10.31 4.24
CA GLU A 37 -15.45 -10.66 5.21
C GLU A 37 -14.22 -11.29 4.52
N ASN A 38 -14.44 -12.26 3.61
CA ASN A 38 -13.37 -12.90 2.86
C ASN A 38 -12.64 -11.89 1.95
N THR A 39 -13.38 -11.00 1.30
CA THR A 39 -12.80 -9.96 0.45
C THR A 39 -11.93 -9.01 1.27
N LEU A 40 -12.41 -8.53 2.41
CA LEU A 40 -11.64 -7.68 3.32
C LEU A 40 -10.37 -8.38 3.83
N GLN A 41 -10.46 -9.67 4.15
CA GLN A 41 -9.30 -10.45 4.58
C GLN A 41 -8.25 -10.59 3.47
N ILE A 42 -8.68 -10.81 2.22
CA ILE A 42 -7.78 -10.85 1.07
C ILE A 42 -7.07 -9.49 0.90
N TYR A 43 -7.80 -8.38 0.95
CA TYR A 43 -7.21 -7.04 0.86
C TYR A 43 -6.22 -6.78 2.00
N HIS A 44 -6.56 -7.14 3.22
CA HIS A 44 -5.68 -7.00 4.38
C HIS A 44 -4.37 -7.79 4.18
N ASN A 45 -4.45 -9.06 3.86
CA ASN A 45 -3.29 -9.91 3.63
C ASN A 45 -2.42 -9.42 2.46
N THR A 46 -3.07 -8.92 1.38
CA THR A 46 -2.36 -8.34 0.24
C THR A 46 -1.60 -7.08 0.66
N MET A 47 -2.26 -6.21 1.41
CA MET A 47 -1.64 -4.96 1.89
C MET A 47 -0.47 -5.23 2.84
N GLU A 48 -0.61 -6.17 3.79
CA GLU A 48 0.48 -6.60 4.66
C GLU A 48 1.66 -7.17 3.85
N SER A 49 1.38 -7.98 2.84
CA SER A 49 2.43 -8.53 1.97
C SER A 49 3.17 -7.44 1.19
N VAL A 50 2.44 -6.45 0.66
CA VAL A 50 3.05 -5.31 -0.06
C VAL A 50 3.91 -4.48 0.87
N LEU A 51 3.40 -4.13 2.05
CA LEU A 51 4.14 -3.36 3.05
C LEU A 51 5.39 -4.12 3.51
N GLY A 52 5.29 -5.42 3.74
CA GLY A 52 6.44 -6.26 4.11
C GLY A 52 7.54 -6.23 3.05
N ARG A 53 7.19 -6.35 1.75
CA ARG A 53 8.17 -6.24 0.66
C ARG A 53 8.83 -4.86 0.59
N LEU A 54 8.05 -3.80 0.85
CA LEU A 54 8.60 -2.44 0.88
C LEU A 54 9.54 -2.24 2.07
N ASP A 55 9.23 -2.79 3.24
CA ASP A 55 10.11 -2.77 4.41
C ASP A 55 11.42 -3.54 4.15
N ASP A 56 11.35 -4.73 3.58
CA ASP A 56 12.52 -5.53 3.19
C ASP A 56 13.42 -4.76 2.22
N ASN A 57 12.84 -4.04 1.26
CA ASN A 57 13.58 -3.21 0.33
C ASN A 57 14.25 -2.01 1.02
N LEU A 58 13.56 -1.35 1.95
CA LEU A 58 14.15 -0.26 2.75
C LEU A 58 15.29 -0.77 3.63
N ASP A 59 15.13 -1.90 4.29
CA ASP A 59 16.17 -2.54 5.10
C ASP A 59 17.38 -2.90 4.24
N SER A 60 17.16 -3.40 3.02
CA SER A 60 18.23 -3.66 2.08
C SER A 60 18.99 -2.39 1.69
N ILE A 61 18.31 -1.25 1.48
CA ILE A 61 18.94 0.05 1.20
C ILE A 61 19.72 0.53 2.43
N LEU A 62 19.16 0.39 3.62
CA LEU A 62 19.82 0.74 4.89
C LEU A 62 21.04 -0.15 5.18
N GLY A 63 21.13 -1.34 4.58
CA GLY A 63 22.32 -2.20 4.63
C GLY A 63 23.57 -1.56 4.04
N TYR A 64 23.45 -0.57 3.14
CA TYR A 64 24.56 0.19 2.54
C TYR A 64 25.06 1.31 3.46
N ARG A 65 25.34 0.97 4.72
CA ARG A 65 25.72 1.93 5.79
C ARG A 65 26.96 2.73 5.45
N LEU A 66 27.93 2.13 4.77
CA LEU A 66 29.18 2.81 4.40
C LEU A 66 28.89 3.92 3.40
N GLU A 67 28.15 3.62 2.34
CA GLU A 67 27.78 4.57 1.29
C GLU A 67 26.88 5.68 1.82
N LEU A 68 25.94 5.35 2.72
CA LEU A 68 25.10 6.33 3.41
C LEU A 68 25.92 7.28 4.27
N ASN A 69 26.89 6.77 5.02
CA ASN A 69 27.79 7.60 5.82
C ASN A 69 28.70 8.47 4.92
N LEU A 70 29.25 7.93 3.83
CA LEU A 70 30.03 8.69 2.87
C LEU A 70 29.22 9.79 2.17
N LEU A 71 27.91 9.60 1.99
CA LEU A 71 27.02 10.62 1.44
C LEU A 71 26.99 11.88 2.33
N GLU A 72 27.03 11.70 3.65
CA GLU A 72 27.00 12.79 4.63
C GLU A 72 28.39 13.38 4.92
N THR A 73 29.40 12.52 5.05
CA THR A 73 30.71 12.92 5.61
C THR A 73 31.79 13.15 4.56
N ALA A 74 31.69 12.51 3.39
CA ALA A 74 32.69 12.61 2.34
C ALA A 74 32.50 13.83 1.42
N GLU A 75 33.59 14.25 0.80
CA GLU A 75 33.61 15.29 -0.22
C GLU A 75 34.27 14.79 -1.51
N GLY A 76 34.06 15.52 -2.61
CA GLY A 76 34.71 15.26 -3.87
C GLY A 76 34.34 13.87 -4.48
N LEU A 77 35.37 13.14 -4.93
CA LEU A 77 35.21 11.89 -5.68
C LEU A 77 34.55 10.77 -4.88
N GLU A 78 34.83 10.69 -3.57
CA GLU A 78 34.27 9.64 -2.70
C GLU A 78 32.76 9.82 -2.54
N LYS A 79 32.31 11.05 -2.33
CA LYS A 79 30.88 11.38 -2.30
C LYS A 79 30.19 11.02 -3.60
N VAL A 80 30.77 11.35 -4.75
CA VAL A 80 30.21 11.02 -6.07
C VAL A 80 30.11 9.51 -6.28
N LYS A 81 31.12 8.74 -5.85
CA LYS A 81 31.06 7.28 -5.92
C LYS A 81 29.94 6.69 -5.05
N ALA A 82 29.82 7.17 -3.81
CA ALA A 82 28.75 6.74 -2.90
C ALA A 82 27.36 7.07 -3.49
N GLN A 83 27.19 8.28 -4.02
CA GLN A 83 25.94 8.67 -4.71
C GLN A 83 25.59 7.74 -5.87
N TYR A 84 26.58 7.43 -6.72
CA TYR A 84 26.38 6.54 -7.86
C TYR A 84 25.96 5.13 -7.43
N GLN A 85 26.62 4.57 -6.39
CA GLN A 85 26.29 3.25 -5.86
C GLN A 85 24.88 3.22 -5.27
N LEU A 86 24.53 4.22 -4.46
CA LEU A 86 23.19 4.32 -3.87
C LEU A 86 22.11 4.51 -4.95
N LEU A 87 22.35 5.33 -5.98
CA LEU A 87 21.41 5.49 -7.10
C LEU A 87 21.21 4.18 -7.87
N LYS A 88 22.28 3.37 -8.02
CA LYS A 88 22.16 2.04 -8.63
C LYS A 88 21.27 1.13 -7.79
N VAL A 89 21.50 1.08 -6.47
CA VAL A 89 20.66 0.30 -5.55
C VAL A 89 19.21 0.74 -5.60
N LEU A 90 18.94 2.05 -5.55
CA LEU A 90 17.58 2.58 -5.65
C LEU A 90 16.91 2.19 -6.97
N ARG A 91 17.68 2.18 -8.08
CA ARG A 91 17.17 1.75 -9.39
C ARG A 91 16.79 0.27 -9.36
N ASP A 92 17.71 -0.58 -8.91
CA ASP A 92 17.48 -2.02 -8.85
C ASP A 92 16.22 -2.33 -8.02
N ARG A 93 16.01 -1.62 -6.89
CA ARG A 93 14.80 -1.78 -6.07
C ARG A 93 13.53 -1.25 -6.75
N CYS A 94 13.62 -0.14 -7.49
CA CYS A 94 12.48 0.34 -8.30
C CYS A 94 12.08 -0.66 -9.40
N ASP A 95 13.07 -1.29 -10.03
CA ASP A 95 12.82 -2.25 -11.11
C ASP A 95 12.26 -3.58 -10.57
N GLU A 96 12.58 -3.93 -9.32
CA GLU A 96 12.08 -5.15 -8.65
C GLU A 96 10.70 -4.98 -8.01
N THR A 97 10.23 -3.75 -7.79
CA THR A 97 9.03 -3.45 -7.00
C THR A 97 8.04 -2.62 -7.82
N GLU A 98 7.01 -3.26 -8.36
CA GLU A 98 5.97 -2.58 -9.14
C GLU A 98 5.08 -1.66 -8.27
N GLU A 99 4.97 -1.96 -6.98
CA GLU A 99 4.12 -1.24 -6.04
C GLU A 99 4.71 0.10 -5.55
N ALA A 100 6.02 0.30 -5.76
CA ALA A 100 6.69 1.55 -5.39
C ALA A 100 6.83 2.48 -6.59
N ASP A 101 6.29 3.66 -6.49
CA ASP A 101 6.44 4.72 -7.50
C ASP A 101 7.89 5.26 -7.56
N ALA A 102 8.54 5.39 -6.41
CA ALA A 102 9.92 5.87 -6.29
C ALA A 102 10.53 5.52 -4.94
N TYR A 103 11.85 5.38 -4.91
CA TYR A 103 12.65 5.34 -3.69
C TYR A 103 13.52 6.59 -3.60
N ALA A 104 13.64 7.15 -2.39
CA ALA A 104 14.44 8.34 -2.15
C ALA A 104 15.28 8.20 -0.88
N ILE A 105 16.50 8.72 -0.94
CA ILE A 105 17.36 8.96 0.23
C ILE A 105 17.48 10.47 0.39
N VAL A 106 17.10 10.97 1.55
CA VAL A 106 17.13 12.38 1.87
C VAL A 106 18.10 12.57 3.02
N ASP A 107 19.06 13.50 2.88
CA ASP A 107 19.94 13.82 3.99
C ASP A 107 19.16 14.57 5.10
N CYS A 108 19.68 14.52 6.33
CA CYS A 108 19.03 15.13 7.50
C CYS A 108 18.87 16.66 7.38
N THR A 109 19.60 17.31 6.47
CA THR A 109 19.48 18.76 6.21
C THR A 109 18.47 19.08 5.10
N GLY A 110 17.97 18.07 4.38
CA GLY A 110 17.06 18.23 3.24
C GLY A 110 17.69 18.82 1.97
N ASN A 111 19.01 19.09 2.01
CA ASN A 111 19.71 19.72 0.88
C ASN A 111 20.10 18.74 -0.21
N SER A 112 20.25 17.46 0.13
CA SER A 112 20.63 16.41 -0.82
C SER A 112 19.56 15.34 -0.87
N ILE A 113 18.97 15.14 -2.05
CA ILE A 113 17.96 14.11 -2.28
C ILE A 113 18.44 13.27 -3.45
N LEU A 114 18.75 11.99 -3.15
CA LEU A 114 18.93 10.95 -4.14
C LEU A 114 17.60 10.27 -4.38
N MET A 115 17.13 10.23 -5.61
CA MET A 115 15.85 9.61 -5.93
C MET A 115 15.95 8.81 -7.21
N GLN A 116 15.38 7.63 -7.18
CA GLN A 116 15.09 6.81 -8.35
C GLN A 116 13.60 6.54 -8.42
N ARG A 117 13.03 6.61 -9.62
CA ARG A 117 11.62 6.40 -9.89
C ARG A 117 11.38 5.16 -10.72
N ASN A 118 10.21 4.57 -10.58
CA ASN A 118 9.67 3.63 -11.56
C ASN A 118 9.39 4.38 -12.88
N GLY A 119 9.59 3.72 -14.02
CA GLY A 119 9.44 4.32 -15.36
C GLY A 119 8.10 4.98 -15.63
N ASN A 120 7.05 4.60 -14.91
CA ASN A 120 5.68 5.10 -15.06
C ASN A 120 5.41 6.44 -14.35
N VAL A 121 6.35 6.95 -13.55
CA VAL A 121 6.16 8.18 -12.77
C VAL A 121 6.63 9.41 -13.55
N SER A 122 5.77 10.41 -13.69
CA SER A 122 6.09 11.66 -14.39
C SER A 122 7.14 12.50 -13.65
N TYR A 123 7.89 13.33 -14.39
CA TYR A 123 8.84 14.26 -13.78
C TYR A 123 8.18 15.29 -12.87
N GLU A 124 6.95 15.68 -13.17
CA GLU A 124 6.18 16.65 -12.38
C GLU A 124 5.90 16.07 -10.99
N LYS A 125 5.40 14.84 -10.91
CA LYS A 125 5.16 14.13 -9.64
C LYS A 125 6.46 13.99 -8.82
N ILE A 126 7.59 13.73 -9.45
CA ILE A 126 8.90 13.67 -8.80
C ILE A 126 9.29 15.00 -8.15
N ASN A 127 9.07 16.10 -8.86
CA ASN A 127 9.37 17.44 -8.33
C ASN A 127 8.49 17.77 -7.13
N ASP A 128 7.25 17.37 -7.14
CA ASP A 128 6.32 17.58 -6.01
C ASP A 128 6.72 16.74 -4.80
N ILE A 129 7.14 15.49 -5.01
CA ILE A 129 7.71 14.65 -3.95
C ILE A 129 8.97 15.31 -3.35
N LYS A 130 9.88 15.82 -4.18
CA LYS A 130 11.08 16.53 -3.69
C LYS A 130 10.73 17.76 -2.86
N LYS A 131 9.81 18.60 -3.34
CA LYS A 131 9.34 19.78 -2.60
C LYS A 131 8.70 19.40 -1.26
N TYR A 132 7.94 18.31 -1.23
CA TYR A 132 7.35 17.78 -0.01
C TYR A 132 8.41 17.44 1.04
N PHE A 133 9.44 16.67 0.68
CA PHE A 133 10.53 16.31 1.60
C PHE A 133 11.34 17.52 2.05
N GLN A 134 11.61 18.47 1.14
CA GLN A 134 12.31 19.71 1.51
C GLN A 134 11.53 20.53 2.53
N ARG A 135 10.21 20.66 2.40
CA ARG A 135 9.37 21.38 3.36
C ARG A 135 9.32 20.67 4.71
N ARG A 136 9.17 19.35 4.68
CA ARG A 136 9.04 18.56 5.91
C ARG A 136 10.30 18.58 6.76
N ASN A 137 11.49 18.49 6.16
CA ASN A 137 12.75 18.56 6.90
C ASN A 137 12.98 19.93 7.57
N MET A 138 12.29 20.98 7.14
CA MET A 138 12.33 22.29 7.79
C MET A 138 11.39 22.37 9.02
N GLU A 139 10.40 21.51 9.12
CA GLU A 139 9.37 21.59 10.17
C GLU A 139 9.54 20.54 11.28
N ASP A 140 10.21 19.41 11.03
CA ASP A 140 10.29 18.27 11.96
C ASP A 140 11.73 17.86 12.30
N GLU A 141 12.23 18.29 13.44
CA GLU A 141 13.48 17.79 14.07
C GLU A 141 13.35 16.33 14.59
N LYS A 142 12.16 15.72 14.51
CA LYS A 142 11.88 14.35 14.96
C LYS A 142 11.35 13.51 13.80
N ALA A 143 12.27 12.97 12.99
CA ALA A 143 11.93 11.92 12.06
C ALA A 143 11.47 10.67 12.82
N THR A 144 10.17 10.42 12.85
CA THR A 144 9.62 9.16 13.33
C THR A 144 9.75 8.13 12.22
N SER A 145 10.42 7.02 12.50
CA SER A 145 10.39 5.84 11.62
C SER A 145 8.96 5.28 11.60
N GLY A 146 8.42 5.02 10.43
CA GLY A 146 7.09 4.41 10.26
C GLY A 146 6.43 4.80 8.95
N TRP A 147 5.34 4.09 8.63
CA TRP A 147 4.53 4.37 7.45
C TRP A 147 3.72 5.65 7.64
N ILE A 148 3.84 6.55 6.70
CA ILE A 148 3.12 7.82 6.71
C ILE A 148 2.31 7.91 5.43
N SER A 149 0.99 8.07 5.59
CA SER A 149 0.10 8.38 4.49
C SER A 149 0.03 9.89 4.29
N THR A 150 0.32 10.35 3.09
CA THR A 150 0.16 11.76 2.72
C THR A 150 -0.41 11.88 1.31
N THR A 151 -1.20 12.91 1.07
CA THR A 151 -1.67 13.28 -0.26
C THR A 151 -0.82 14.44 -0.76
N ILE A 152 -0.08 14.23 -1.84
CA ILE A 152 0.68 15.26 -2.53
C ILE A 152 -0.27 15.88 -3.56
N GLN A 153 -0.67 17.13 -3.32
CA GLN A 153 -1.51 17.93 -4.21
C GLN A 153 -0.65 18.68 -5.23
#